data_f99e63824482ce1d1a9fc5c2ec902088
#
_entry.id   f99e63824482ce1d1a9fc5c2ec902088
#
_cell.length_a   1.000
_cell.length_b   1.000
_cell.length_c   1.000
_cell.angle_alpha   90.00
_cell.angle_beta   90.00
_cell.angle_gamma   90.00
#
_symmetry.space_group_name_H-M   'P 1'
#
loop_
_entity.id
_entity.type
_entity.pdbx_description
1 polymer ?
#
loop_
_entity_poly.entity_id
_entity_poly.type
_entity_poly.pdbx_seq_one_letter_code
_entity_poly.pdbx_strand_id
1 'polypeptide(L)'
;MGGGGLKKRRIVSIAEFSIHPIGIGTSVGDYVKQALQAISKIEGLITRSLPMATILEAKNVHTILKAVEASHSALRSMGAKRISSILRIDERLDKPRMMKDKIESVRDC
;
A
#
# COMPACT_ATOMS: atom_id res chain seq x y z
N MET A 1 -26.65 -11.43 0.18
CA MET A 1 -26.73 -11.14 -0.93
C MET A 1 -25.71 -11.51 -1.90
N GLY A 2 -26.08 -12.22 -2.80
CA GLY A 2 -25.17 -12.80 -3.72
C GLY A 2 -24.27 -11.82 -4.39
N GLY A 3 -24.85 -10.81 -4.88
CA GLY A 3 -24.05 -9.82 -5.54
C GLY A 3 -23.05 -9.15 -4.63
N GLY A 4 -23.19 -9.43 -3.37
CA GLY A 4 -22.33 -8.82 -2.40
C GLY A 4 -20.87 -9.08 -2.64
N GLY A 5 -20.53 -10.22 -3.21
CA GLY A 5 -19.15 -10.53 -3.44
C GLY A 5 -18.44 -9.48 -4.27
N LEU A 6 -19.05 -9.11 -5.38
CA LEU A 6 -18.48 -8.09 -6.22
C LEU A 6 -18.54 -6.73 -5.58
N LYS A 7 -19.65 -6.43 -4.93
CA LYS A 7 -19.78 -5.13 -4.30
C LYS A 7 -18.77 -4.91 -3.22
N LYS A 8 -18.33 -5.99 -2.58
CA LYS A 8 -17.35 -5.87 -1.54
C LYS A 8 -16.00 -5.46 -2.08
N ARG A 9 -15.83 -5.54 -3.39
CA ARG A 9 -14.58 -5.16 -3.96
C ARG A 9 -14.53 -3.71 -4.37
N ARG A 10 -15.49 -2.94 -3.95
CA ARG A 10 -15.49 -1.53 -4.23
C ARG A 10 -14.29 -0.92 -3.54
N ILE A 11 -13.36 -0.44 -4.36
CA ILE A 11 -12.12 0.15 -3.88
C ILE A 11 -12.25 1.64 -4.04
N VAL A 12 -12.15 2.38 -2.96
CA VAL A 12 -12.24 3.84 -3.01
C VAL A 12 -10.93 4.52 -2.68
N SER A 13 -9.97 3.78 -2.19
CA SER A 13 -8.68 4.38 -1.83
C SER A 13 -7.56 3.62 -2.50
N ILE A 14 -6.70 4.36 -3.20
CA ILE A 14 -5.51 3.81 -3.83
C ILE A 14 -4.35 4.66 -3.36
N ALA A 15 -3.25 4.03 -3.01
CA ALA A 15 -2.10 4.76 -2.51
C ALA A 15 -0.81 4.26 -3.13
N GLU A 16 0.15 5.15 -3.16
CA GLU A 16 1.50 4.85 -3.56
C GLU A 16 2.35 4.99 -2.31
N PHE A 17 3.13 3.96 -1.99
CA PHE A 17 3.84 3.92 -0.72
C PHE A 17 5.27 3.44 -0.95
N SER A 18 6.22 4.13 -0.35
CA SER A 18 7.60 3.67 -0.33
C SER A 18 8.15 3.84 1.06
N ILE A 19 9.04 2.92 1.47
CA ILE A 19 9.61 2.94 2.80
C ILE A 19 11.03 2.38 2.72
N HIS A 20 11.93 2.98 3.49
CA HIS A 20 13.27 2.45 3.58
C HIS A 20 13.94 2.91 4.87
N PRO A 21 14.85 2.10 5.41
CA PRO A 21 15.62 2.53 6.57
C PRO A 21 16.74 3.45 6.10
N ILE A 22 17.15 4.35 6.98
CA ILE A 22 18.24 5.27 6.69
C ILE A 22 19.43 4.89 7.55
N GLY A 23 20.62 4.96 6.98
CA GLY A 23 21.83 4.67 7.74
C GLY A 23 22.17 3.20 7.87
N ILE A 24 21.58 2.37 7.02
CA ILE A 24 21.79 0.92 7.06
C ILE A 24 22.88 0.47 6.09
N GLY A 25 23.30 1.32 5.20
CA GLY A 25 24.25 0.93 4.16
C GLY A 25 23.53 0.31 2.99
N THR A 26 24.09 -0.78 2.45
CA THR A 26 23.53 -1.37 1.22
C THR A 26 22.59 -2.54 1.45
N SER A 27 22.37 -2.95 2.70
CA SER A 27 21.51 -4.10 2.99
C SER A 27 20.06 -3.71 3.18
N VAL A 28 19.53 -2.88 2.31
CA VAL A 28 18.18 -2.37 2.43
C VAL A 28 17.13 -3.38 2.04
N GLY A 29 17.51 -4.32 1.16
CA GLY A 29 16.54 -5.28 0.62
C GLY A 29 15.81 -6.11 1.65
N ASP A 30 16.53 -6.56 2.69
CA ASP A 30 15.89 -7.38 3.73
C ASP A 30 14.85 -6.58 4.50
N TYR A 31 15.10 -5.31 4.72
CA TYR A 31 14.16 -4.44 5.41
C TYR A 31 12.90 -4.25 4.59
N VAL A 32 13.07 -3.98 3.30
CA VAL A 32 11.93 -3.80 2.41
C VAL A 32 11.11 -5.09 2.35
N LYS A 33 11.78 -6.23 2.28
CA LYS A 33 11.11 -7.52 2.24
C LYS A 33 10.24 -7.73 3.48
N GLN A 34 10.77 -7.40 4.65
CA GLN A 34 10.02 -7.55 5.89
C GLN A 34 8.82 -6.60 5.93
N ALA A 35 8.99 -5.40 5.43
CA ALA A 35 7.88 -4.46 5.37
C ALA A 35 6.78 -5.00 4.47
N LEU A 36 7.14 -5.52 3.31
CA LEU A 36 6.15 -6.07 2.38
C LEU A 36 5.44 -7.28 2.95
N GLN A 37 6.16 -8.11 3.70
CA GLN A 37 5.53 -9.25 4.36
C GLN A 37 4.53 -8.80 5.40
N ALA A 38 4.86 -7.76 6.16
CA ALA A 38 3.95 -7.24 7.17
C ALA A 38 2.70 -6.68 6.53
N ILE A 39 2.85 -5.97 5.41
CA ILE A 39 1.72 -5.40 4.69
C ILE A 39 0.82 -6.49 4.15
N SER A 40 1.40 -7.58 3.67
CA SER A 40 0.62 -8.65 3.05
C SER A 40 -0.34 -9.33 3.99
N LYS A 41 -0.16 -9.15 5.30
CA LYS A 41 -1.03 -9.75 6.29
C LYS A 41 -2.25 -8.91 6.62
N ILE A 42 -2.36 -7.73 6.06
CA ILE A 42 -3.46 -6.84 6.38
C ILE A 42 -4.68 -7.22 5.57
N GLU A 43 -5.75 -7.52 6.28
CA GLU A 43 -6.99 -7.92 5.65
C GLU A 43 -7.64 -6.75 4.92
N GLY A 44 -8.14 -7.00 3.72
CA GLY A 44 -8.81 -5.96 2.96
C GLY A 44 -7.88 -5.09 2.15
N LEU A 45 -6.60 -5.43 2.12
CA LEU A 45 -5.62 -4.65 1.39
C LEU A 45 -5.10 -5.43 0.20
N ILE A 46 -5.05 -4.79 -0.95
CA ILE A 46 -4.45 -5.35 -2.16
C ILE A 46 -3.14 -4.62 -2.39
N THR A 47 -2.07 -5.35 -2.64
CA THR A 47 -0.76 -4.75 -2.84
C THR A 47 -0.20 -5.15 -4.19
N ARG A 48 0.54 -4.22 -4.80
CA ARG A 48 1.28 -4.49 -6.03
C ARG A 48 2.62 -3.81 -5.90
N SER A 49 3.68 -4.60 -5.94
CA SER A 49 5.03 -4.05 -5.84
C SER A 49 5.52 -3.60 -7.20
N LEU A 50 6.04 -2.39 -7.25
CA LEU A 50 6.64 -1.81 -8.43
C LEU A 50 8.09 -1.49 -8.10
N PRO A 51 8.93 -1.23 -9.11
CA PRO A 51 10.34 -0.99 -8.83
C PRO A 51 10.62 0.15 -7.86
N MET A 52 9.82 1.19 -7.88
CA MET A 52 10.09 2.37 -7.04
C MET A 52 9.12 2.54 -5.90
N ALA A 53 8.04 1.77 -5.87
CA ALA A 53 7.01 1.96 -4.85
C ALA A 53 6.09 0.77 -4.81
N THR A 54 5.25 0.71 -3.78
CA THR A 54 4.21 -0.29 -3.66
C THR A 54 2.87 0.39 -3.81
N ILE A 55 1.99 -0.19 -4.59
CA ILE A 55 0.64 0.34 -4.75
C ILE A 55 -0.26 -0.40 -3.77
N LEU A 56 -1.05 0.35 -3.02
CA LEU A 56 -1.98 -0.19 -2.03
C LEU A 56 -3.39 0.19 -2.44
N GLU A 57 -4.29 -0.79 -2.39
CA GLU A 57 -5.69 -0.56 -2.71
C GLU A 57 -6.55 -1.08 -1.58
N ALA A 58 -7.50 -0.28 -1.12
CA ALA A 58 -8.37 -0.67 -0.03
C ALA A 58 -9.68 0.09 -0.10
N LYS A 59 -10.67 -0.39 0.67
CA LYS A 59 -11.95 0.27 0.74
C LYS A 59 -11.88 1.63 1.40
N ASN A 60 -10.92 1.82 2.30
CA ASN A 60 -10.86 3.06 3.07
C ASN A 60 -9.42 3.39 3.41
N VAL A 61 -9.22 4.63 3.78
CA VAL A 61 -7.91 5.14 4.13
C VAL A 61 -7.37 4.46 5.38
N HIS A 62 -8.24 4.11 6.31
CA HIS A 62 -7.79 3.49 7.55
C HIS A 62 -7.00 2.21 7.28
N THR A 63 -7.46 1.38 6.35
CA THR A 63 -6.75 0.16 6.00
C THR A 63 -5.37 0.46 5.42
N ILE A 64 -5.27 1.51 4.61
CA ILE A 64 -3.99 1.92 4.06
C ILE A 64 -3.05 2.39 5.16
N LEU A 65 -3.58 3.15 6.13
CA LEU A 65 -2.74 3.62 7.23
C LEU A 65 -2.26 2.47 8.11
N LYS A 66 -3.06 1.42 8.23
CA LYS A 66 -2.62 0.23 8.95
C LYS A 66 -1.40 -0.39 8.26
N ALA A 67 -1.36 -0.35 6.94
CA ALA A 67 -0.22 -0.88 6.20
C ALA A 67 1.04 -0.05 6.49
N VAL A 68 0.89 1.26 6.56
CA VAL A 68 2.02 2.12 6.86
C VAL A 68 2.55 1.82 8.26
N GLU A 69 1.67 1.71 9.23
CA GLU A 69 2.09 1.43 10.60
C GLU A 69 2.74 0.06 10.70
N ALA A 70 2.19 -0.94 10.03
CA ALA A 70 2.77 -2.29 10.04
C ALA A 70 4.18 -2.30 9.44
N SER A 71 4.38 -1.52 8.38
CA SER A 71 5.68 -1.42 7.74
C SER A 71 6.72 -0.80 8.66
N HIS A 72 6.35 0.31 9.30
CA HIS A 72 7.26 0.95 10.23
C HIS A 72 7.58 0.04 11.41
N SER A 73 6.56 -0.66 11.90
CA SER A 73 6.75 -1.60 13.00
C SER A 73 7.72 -2.71 12.63
N ALA A 74 7.60 -3.23 11.42
CA ALA A 74 8.50 -4.28 10.94
C ALA A 74 9.94 -3.81 10.91
N LEU A 75 10.17 -2.60 10.39
CA LEU A 75 11.52 -2.06 10.33
C LEU A 75 12.07 -1.75 11.70
N ARG A 76 11.24 -1.24 12.60
CA ARG A 76 11.66 -1.01 13.99
C ARG A 76 12.11 -2.31 14.63
N SER A 77 11.36 -3.38 14.38
CA SER A 77 11.70 -4.68 14.95
C SER A 77 13.04 -5.22 14.46
N MET A 78 13.45 -4.81 13.29
CA MET A 78 14.73 -5.22 12.74
C MET A 78 15.87 -4.34 13.20
N GLY A 79 15.59 -3.34 14.03
CA GLY A 79 16.64 -2.48 14.58
C GLY A 79 16.88 -1.18 13.82
N ALA A 80 16.02 -0.84 12.86
CA ALA A 80 16.20 0.41 12.14
C ALA A 80 16.02 1.57 13.09
N LYS A 81 16.95 2.51 13.08
CA LYS A 81 16.91 3.67 13.96
C LYS A 81 16.31 4.89 13.28
N ARG A 82 16.23 4.86 11.98
CA ARG A 82 15.62 5.95 11.24
C ARG A 82 14.93 5.36 10.02
N ILE A 83 13.67 5.71 9.86
CA ILE A 83 12.85 5.17 8.80
C ILE A 83 12.21 6.32 8.04
N SER A 84 12.33 6.30 6.72
CA SER A 84 11.70 7.31 5.88
C SER A 84 10.64 6.64 5.05
N SER A 85 9.47 7.24 4.99
CA SER A 85 8.42 6.71 4.13
C SER A 85 7.65 7.84 3.50
N ILE A 86 7.06 7.53 2.35
CA ILE A 86 6.24 8.47 1.61
C ILE A 86 4.94 7.77 1.28
N LEU A 87 3.84 8.44 1.56
CA LEU A 87 2.53 7.91 1.29
C LEU A 87 1.72 8.96 0.55
N ARG A 88 1.20 8.58 -0.60
CA ARG A 88 0.34 9.45 -1.37
C ARG A 88 -0.96 8.70 -1.59
N ILE A 89 -2.08 9.29 -1.16
CA ILE A 89 -3.38 8.63 -1.21
C ILE A 89 -4.30 9.34 -2.17
N ASP A 90 -5.01 8.57 -2.97
CA ASP A 90 -6.08 9.07 -3.81
C ASP A 90 -7.35 8.39 -3.32
N GLU A 91 -8.22 9.16 -2.69
CA GLU A 91 -9.47 8.64 -2.16
C GLU A 91 -10.63 9.14 -3.01
N ARG A 92 -11.34 8.21 -3.63
CA ARG A 92 -12.45 8.57 -4.47
C ARG A 92 -13.74 8.41 -3.70
N LEU A 93 -14.45 9.49 -3.49
CA LEU A 93 -15.66 9.49 -2.66
C LEU A 93 -16.94 9.38 -3.44
N ASP A 94 -16.90 9.74 -4.71
CA ASP A 94 -18.10 9.71 -5.54
C ASP A 94 -18.31 8.38 -6.24
N LYS A 95 -17.23 7.62 -6.42
CA LYS A 95 -17.33 6.40 -7.19
C LYS A 95 -16.10 5.52 -6.95
N PRO A 96 -16.30 4.25 -6.60
CA PRO A 96 -15.16 3.36 -6.35
C PRO A 96 -14.36 3.13 -7.60
N ARG A 97 -13.03 3.04 -7.45
CA ARG A 97 -12.14 2.74 -8.56
C ARG A 97 -10.98 1.90 -8.11
N MET A 98 -10.52 1.05 -9.01
CA MET A 98 -9.31 0.30 -8.79
C MET A 98 -8.20 0.90 -9.65
N MET A 99 -6.97 0.49 -9.40
CA MET A 99 -5.83 1.00 -10.15
C MET A 99 -5.98 0.80 -11.64
N LYS A 100 -6.49 -0.34 -12.05
CA LYS A 100 -6.64 -0.60 -13.47
C LYS A 100 -7.65 0.35 -14.13
N ASP A 101 -8.66 0.77 -13.38
CA ASP A 101 -9.61 1.74 -13.90
C ASP A 101 -8.95 3.07 -14.17
N LYS A 102 -8.04 3.47 -13.31
CA LYS A 102 -7.29 4.70 -13.51
C LYS A 102 -6.42 4.63 -14.75
N ILE A 103 -5.80 3.49 -14.96
CA ILE A 103 -4.97 3.29 -16.14
C ILE A 103 -5.80 3.38 -17.40
N GLU A 104 -6.95 2.76 -17.40
CA GLU A 104 -7.83 2.79 -18.55
C GLU A 104 -8.34 4.19 -18.85
N SER A 105 -8.66 4.94 -17.82
CA SER A 105 -9.08 6.33 -18.00
C SER A 105 -8.00 7.17 -18.68
N VAL A 106 -6.78 6.98 -18.28
CA VAL A 106 -5.66 7.72 -18.88
C VAL A 106 -5.48 7.34 -20.34
N ARG A 107 -5.62 6.05 -20.64
CA ARG A 107 -5.48 5.61 -21.99
C ARG A 107 -6.54 6.16 -22.92
N ASP A 108 -7.73 6.37 -22.40
CA ASP A 108 -8.83 6.85 -23.21
C ASP A 108 -8.74 8.35 -23.49
N CYS A 109 -7.84 9.03 -22.86
CA CYS A 109 -7.58 10.44 -23.15
C CYS A 109 -6.60 10.59 -24.31
#